data_4696d944f0eb67b278be750b198c8f3a
#
_entry.id   4696d944f0eb67b278be750b198c8f3a
#
_cell.length_a   1.000
_cell.length_b   1.000
_cell.length_c   1.000
_cell.angle_alpha   90.00
_cell.angle_beta   90.00
_cell.angle_gamma   90.00
#
_symmetry.space_group_name_H-M   'P 1'
#
loop_
_entity.id
_entity.type
_entity.pdbx_description
1 polymer ?
#
loop_
_entity_poly.entity_id
_entity_poly.type
_entity_poly.pdbx_seq_one_letter_code
_entity_poly.pdbx_strand_id
1 'polypeptide(L)'
;MQTTTTPKRVIRVSDLAGTTLHCKGWVQEAALRMLYNNLDPEVAERPEDLIVYGGLGKAARNWESFDLIVKALKELEEDETLVVQSGKPVAVLPTHKDAPRVIIANSNLVGKWATWEHFRELDKKGLMMYGQMTAGSWIYIGTQGIVQGTYETYLAIAEKHFGGSLKHTLNVTAGLGGMGGAQPLAITMNEGVCLAAEMEEWRIVKRLETKYLDEMEHDIDAAIDRALLYKKQGKNLSIGVVCNAVDLLQRLIDRNITPDTLTDQTSAHDPLIGYFPAGYSVADANRLREENPGDYTHKSMTTMAHHVRQMIELQNRGAITFDYGNNLRGQALEMGVGNAFDFPGFVPAYIRPLFCEGKGPFRFAALSGDPEDIKKCDAKL
;
A
#
# COMPACT_ATOMS: atom_id res chain seq x y z
N MET A 1 -10.92 -37.22 -10.65
CA MET A 1 -11.81 -36.29 -9.93
C MET A 1 -11.78 -35.00 -10.68
N GLN A 2 -12.88 -34.60 -11.32
CA GLN A 2 -12.99 -33.31 -11.98
C GLN A 2 -13.08 -32.25 -10.87
N THR A 3 -12.07 -31.41 -10.74
CA THR A 3 -12.13 -30.19 -9.93
C THR A 3 -13.12 -29.24 -10.59
N THR A 4 -14.35 -29.22 -10.11
CA THR A 4 -15.31 -28.16 -10.43
C THR A 4 -14.74 -26.87 -9.84
N THR A 5 -14.02 -26.10 -10.65
CA THR A 5 -13.67 -24.73 -10.30
C THR A 5 -14.97 -23.90 -10.25
N THR A 6 -15.41 -23.60 -9.05
CA THR A 6 -16.46 -22.58 -8.86
C THR A 6 -16.01 -21.31 -9.60
N PRO A 7 -16.85 -20.70 -10.44
CA PRO A 7 -16.47 -19.49 -11.14
C PRO A 7 -16.04 -18.43 -10.12
N LYS A 8 -14.86 -17.84 -10.33
CA LYS A 8 -14.36 -16.77 -9.46
C LYS A 8 -15.36 -15.61 -9.49
N ARG A 9 -15.82 -15.21 -8.32
CA ARG A 9 -16.74 -14.08 -8.17
C ARG A 9 -15.99 -12.79 -8.47
N VAL A 10 -16.54 -11.96 -9.35
CA VAL A 10 -16.00 -10.64 -9.70
C VAL A 10 -16.96 -9.58 -9.18
N ILE A 11 -16.44 -8.58 -8.49
CA ILE A 11 -17.15 -7.40 -8.00
C ILE A 11 -16.71 -6.22 -8.87
N ARG A 12 -17.67 -5.45 -9.40
CA ARG A 12 -17.40 -4.25 -10.17
C ARG A 12 -18.13 -3.07 -9.53
N VAL A 13 -17.39 -2.00 -9.24
CA VAL A 13 -18.00 -0.77 -8.72
C VAL A 13 -18.89 -0.11 -9.77
N SER A 14 -18.58 -0.30 -11.05
CA SER A 14 -19.42 0.16 -12.18
C SER A 14 -20.84 -0.41 -12.16
N ASP A 15 -21.06 -1.56 -11.53
CA ASP A 15 -22.41 -2.15 -11.39
C ASP A 15 -23.34 -1.30 -10.50
N LEU A 16 -22.75 -0.41 -9.70
CA LEU A 16 -23.47 0.51 -8.82
C LEU A 16 -23.37 1.98 -9.29
N ALA A 17 -22.82 2.23 -10.48
CA ALA A 17 -22.64 3.60 -10.99
C ALA A 17 -23.97 4.34 -11.25
N GLY A 18 -23.88 5.67 -11.30
CA GLY A 18 -25.03 6.54 -11.54
C GLY A 18 -25.72 7.03 -10.27
N THR A 19 -26.91 7.60 -10.44
CA THR A 19 -27.68 8.26 -9.36
C THR A 19 -28.73 7.37 -8.71
N THR A 20 -28.89 6.12 -9.19
CA THR A 20 -29.83 5.17 -8.60
C THR A 20 -29.27 4.61 -7.29
N LEU A 21 -30.04 4.73 -6.22
CA LEU A 21 -29.68 4.15 -4.92
C LEU A 21 -30.02 2.66 -4.87
N HIS A 22 -29.12 1.88 -4.32
CA HIS A 22 -29.30 0.47 -3.99
C HIS A 22 -29.57 0.28 -2.49
N CYS A 23 -29.29 1.31 -1.70
CA CYS A 23 -29.54 1.42 -0.27
C CYS A 23 -30.65 2.45 0.00
N LYS A 24 -31.13 2.54 1.26
CA LYS A 24 -32.20 3.47 1.65
C LYS A 24 -31.75 4.93 1.73
N GLY A 25 -30.43 5.20 1.78
CA GLY A 25 -29.89 6.56 1.81
C GLY A 25 -28.48 6.64 1.21
N TRP A 26 -28.04 7.87 0.90
CA TRP A 26 -26.73 8.12 0.30
C TRP A 26 -25.55 7.75 1.21
N VAL A 27 -25.70 7.81 2.53
CA VAL A 27 -24.61 7.46 3.45
C VAL A 27 -24.33 5.96 3.43
N GLN A 28 -25.39 5.13 3.43
CA GLN A 28 -25.30 3.68 3.28
C GLN A 28 -24.78 3.31 1.88
N GLU A 29 -25.28 4.00 0.87
CA GLU A 29 -24.86 3.82 -0.53
C GLU A 29 -23.35 4.11 -0.70
N ALA A 30 -22.84 5.16 -0.06
CA ALA A 30 -21.42 5.47 -0.09
C ALA A 30 -20.57 4.32 0.46
N ALA A 31 -20.97 3.76 1.61
CA ALA A 31 -20.28 2.61 2.19
C ALA A 31 -20.34 1.38 1.26
N LEU A 32 -21.49 1.12 0.65
CA LEU A 32 -21.66 0.02 -0.31
C LEU A 32 -20.76 0.19 -1.54
N ARG A 33 -20.75 1.36 -2.16
CA ARG A 33 -19.94 1.64 -3.35
C ARG A 33 -18.44 1.59 -3.04
N MET A 34 -18.04 2.07 -1.88
CA MET A 34 -16.64 1.98 -1.47
C MET A 34 -16.21 0.55 -1.16
N LEU A 35 -17.06 -0.28 -0.58
CA LEU A 35 -16.80 -1.72 -0.42
C LEU A 35 -16.60 -2.41 -1.78
N TYR A 36 -17.46 -2.09 -2.77
CA TYR A 36 -17.34 -2.61 -4.13
C TYR A 36 -16.07 -2.11 -4.81
N ASN A 37 -15.75 -0.81 -4.68
CA ASN A 37 -14.50 -0.24 -5.22
C ASN A 37 -13.27 -0.95 -4.66
N ASN A 38 -13.24 -1.25 -3.36
CA ASN A 38 -12.12 -1.96 -2.74
C ASN A 38 -11.88 -3.35 -3.33
N LEU A 39 -12.89 -3.97 -3.92
CA LEU A 39 -12.83 -5.32 -4.49
C LEU A 39 -12.92 -5.33 -6.01
N ASP A 40 -12.97 -4.15 -6.65
CA ASP A 40 -12.88 -4.06 -8.10
C ASP A 40 -11.51 -4.55 -8.58
N PRO A 41 -11.44 -5.40 -9.63
CA PRO A 41 -10.16 -5.91 -10.16
C PRO A 41 -9.16 -4.83 -10.59
N GLU A 42 -9.63 -3.63 -10.90
CA GLU A 42 -8.74 -2.50 -11.20
C GLU A 42 -8.06 -1.93 -9.96
N VAL A 43 -8.64 -2.18 -8.77
CA VAL A 43 -8.18 -1.65 -7.48
C VAL A 43 -7.51 -2.72 -6.63
N ALA A 44 -8.17 -3.87 -6.44
CA ALA A 44 -7.72 -4.94 -5.55
C ALA A 44 -6.52 -5.73 -6.11
N GLU A 45 -5.67 -6.22 -5.23
CA GLU A 45 -4.57 -7.13 -5.59
C GLU A 45 -5.07 -8.53 -5.93
N ARG A 46 -5.96 -9.08 -5.09
CA ARG A 46 -6.57 -10.41 -5.27
C ARG A 46 -8.03 -10.36 -4.83
N PRO A 47 -8.91 -9.83 -5.66
CA PRO A 47 -10.33 -9.65 -5.33
C PRO A 47 -11.04 -10.97 -5.02
N GLU A 48 -10.64 -12.08 -5.66
CA GLU A 48 -11.18 -13.42 -5.40
C GLU A 48 -10.96 -13.90 -3.95
N ASP A 49 -9.90 -13.44 -3.29
CA ASP A 49 -9.55 -13.73 -1.90
C ASP A 49 -10.00 -12.60 -0.94
N LEU A 50 -10.74 -11.61 -1.46
CA LEU A 50 -11.15 -10.38 -0.75
C LEU A 50 -9.96 -9.51 -0.31
N ILE A 51 -8.78 -9.69 -0.91
CA ILE A 51 -7.55 -8.96 -0.58
C ILE A 51 -7.46 -7.70 -1.44
N VAL A 52 -7.46 -6.56 -0.76
CA VAL A 52 -7.41 -5.23 -1.38
C VAL A 52 -5.97 -4.83 -1.67
N TYR A 53 -5.08 -4.87 -0.67
CA TYR A 53 -3.67 -4.52 -0.83
C TYR A 53 -2.80 -5.13 0.28
N GLY A 54 -1.46 -5.04 0.11
CA GLY A 54 -0.48 -5.44 1.12
C GLY A 54 -0.41 -6.94 1.38
N GLY A 55 -0.87 -7.74 0.43
CA GLY A 55 -0.83 -9.20 0.46
C GLY A 55 -1.86 -9.87 1.39
N LEU A 56 -2.31 -9.20 2.44
CA LEU A 56 -3.22 -9.73 3.47
C LEU A 56 -4.44 -8.84 3.74
N GLY A 57 -4.39 -7.55 3.41
CA GLY A 57 -5.42 -6.58 3.78
C GLY A 57 -6.76 -6.87 3.12
N LYS A 58 -7.74 -7.38 3.89
CA LYS A 58 -9.06 -7.79 3.41
C LYS A 58 -10.13 -6.73 3.64
N ALA A 59 -11.09 -6.67 2.73
CA ALA A 59 -12.29 -5.84 2.87
C ALA A 59 -13.42 -6.55 3.65
N ALA A 60 -13.48 -7.88 3.60
CA ALA A 60 -14.42 -8.69 4.37
C ALA A 60 -13.75 -10.00 4.77
N ARG A 61 -14.24 -10.64 5.85
CA ARG A 61 -13.65 -11.84 6.43
C ARG A 61 -13.67 -13.02 5.46
N ASN A 62 -14.80 -13.23 4.82
CA ASN A 62 -15.07 -14.24 3.80
C ASN A 62 -16.26 -13.79 2.94
N TRP A 63 -16.57 -14.51 1.88
CA TRP A 63 -17.66 -14.18 0.97
C TRP A 63 -19.05 -14.20 1.63
N GLU A 64 -19.29 -15.08 2.59
CA GLU A 64 -20.52 -15.09 3.38
C GLU A 64 -20.67 -13.77 4.17
N SER A 65 -19.60 -13.34 4.83
CA SER A 65 -19.60 -12.07 5.56
C SER A 65 -19.77 -10.86 4.62
N PHE A 66 -19.17 -10.89 3.43
CA PHE A 66 -19.39 -9.87 2.40
C PHE A 66 -20.87 -9.77 2.02
N ASP A 67 -21.53 -10.88 1.74
CA ASP A 67 -22.96 -10.90 1.38
C ASP A 67 -23.84 -10.38 2.51
N LEU A 68 -23.53 -10.73 3.75
CA LEU A 68 -24.24 -10.23 4.93
C LEU A 68 -24.02 -8.72 5.13
N ILE A 69 -22.82 -8.19 4.87
CA ILE A 69 -22.55 -6.74 4.91
C ILE A 69 -23.37 -6.02 3.84
N VAL A 70 -23.34 -6.52 2.60
CA VAL A 70 -24.10 -5.93 1.48
C VAL A 70 -25.59 -5.92 1.79
N LYS A 71 -26.12 -7.03 2.30
CA LYS A 71 -27.52 -7.11 2.71
C LYS A 71 -27.84 -6.09 3.81
N ALA A 72 -27.04 -6.04 4.86
CA ALA A 72 -27.23 -5.12 5.97
C ALA A 72 -27.22 -3.66 5.51
N LEU A 73 -26.26 -3.25 4.65
CA LEU A 73 -26.19 -1.90 4.11
C LEU A 73 -27.43 -1.51 3.28
N LYS A 74 -27.98 -2.45 2.51
CA LYS A 74 -29.20 -2.22 1.72
C LYS A 74 -30.46 -2.08 2.57
N GLU A 75 -30.50 -2.75 3.73
CA GLU A 75 -31.64 -2.78 4.65
C GLU A 75 -31.56 -1.70 5.75
N LEU A 76 -30.37 -1.10 5.98
CA LEU A 76 -30.09 -0.16 7.06
C LEU A 76 -30.91 1.12 6.95
N GLU A 77 -31.59 1.50 8.05
CA GLU A 77 -32.37 2.75 8.14
C GLU A 77 -31.47 3.96 8.44
N GLU A 78 -32.03 5.17 8.33
CA GLU A 78 -31.31 6.42 8.58
C GLU A 78 -30.96 6.63 10.06
N ASP A 79 -31.63 5.96 10.98
CA ASP A 79 -31.44 6.01 12.43
C ASP A 79 -30.82 4.72 13.00
N GLU A 80 -30.24 3.89 12.14
CA GLU A 80 -29.54 2.67 12.54
C GLU A 80 -28.04 2.77 12.26
N THR A 81 -27.25 2.00 13.01
CA THR A 81 -25.79 1.87 12.84
C THR A 81 -25.41 0.41 12.66
N LEU A 82 -24.79 0.07 11.54
CA LEU A 82 -24.19 -1.23 11.29
C LEU A 82 -22.84 -1.33 12.02
N VAL A 83 -22.65 -2.38 12.81
CA VAL A 83 -21.38 -2.70 13.45
C VAL A 83 -20.72 -3.87 12.75
N VAL A 84 -19.50 -3.67 12.27
CA VAL A 84 -18.68 -4.68 11.58
C VAL A 84 -17.41 -4.94 12.40
N GLN A 85 -17.12 -6.21 12.66
CA GLN A 85 -15.97 -6.61 13.47
C GLN A 85 -15.12 -7.64 12.72
N SER A 86 -13.86 -7.31 12.49
CA SER A 86 -12.95 -8.15 11.72
C SER A 86 -13.63 -8.68 10.44
N GLY A 87 -14.20 -7.76 9.66
CA GLY A 87 -14.83 -8.05 8.37
C GLY A 87 -16.13 -8.86 8.41
N LYS A 88 -16.81 -8.96 9.56
CA LYS A 88 -18.10 -9.61 9.72
C LYS A 88 -19.11 -8.66 10.34
N PRO A 89 -20.35 -8.53 9.82
CA PRO A 89 -21.40 -7.75 10.48
C PRO A 89 -21.83 -8.49 11.75
N VAL A 90 -21.86 -7.79 12.87
CA VAL A 90 -22.14 -8.38 14.19
C VAL A 90 -23.38 -7.81 14.85
N ALA A 91 -23.78 -6.57 14.52
CA ALA A 91 -24.98 -5.95 15.04
C ALA A 91 -25.47 -4.84 14.10
N VAL A 92 -26.78 -4.57 14.16
CA VAL A 92 -27.43 -3.32 13.76
C VAL A 92 -28.04 -2.72 15.02
N LEU A 93 -27.63 -1.52 15.35
CA LEU A 93 -28.03 -0.83 16.58
C LEU A 93 -28.96 0.34 16.24
N PRO A 94 -30.10 0.52 16.92
CA PRO A 94 -30.87 1.73 16.82
C PRO A 94 -30.04 2.91 17.36
N THR A 95 -29.96 3.99 16.59
CA THR A 95 -29.21 5.19 16.90
C THR A 95 -30.03 6.44 16.55
N HIS A 96 -29.47 7.38 15.84
CA HIS A 96 -30.16 8.58 15.34
C HIS A 96 -29.58 9.02 14.00
N LYS A 97 -30.27 9.85 13.25
CA LYS A 97 -29.90 10.26 11.88
C LYS A 97 -28.49 10.87 11.75
N ASP A 98 -27.99 11.51 12.79
CA ASP A 98 -26.67 12.13 12.81
C ASP A 98 -25.57 11.19 13.36
N ALA A 99 -25.91 9.95 13.72
CA ALA A 99 -24.94 8.94 14.16
C ALA A 99 -24.18 8.34 12.95
N PRO A 100 -22.98 7.81 13.15
CA PRO A 100 -22.28 7.04 12.12
C PRO A 100 -23.14 5.89 11.61
N ARG A 101 -23.27 5.77 10.29
CA ARG A 101 -24.04 4.66 9.68
C ARG A 101 -23.33 3.33 9.77
N VAL A 102 -21.99 3.35 9.82
CA VAL A 102 -21.16 2.14 9.93
C VAL A 102 -20.05 2.38 10.94
N ILE A 103 -19.87 1.45 11.86
CA ILE A 103 -18.72 1.39 12.78
C ILE A 103 -17.96 0.11 12.48
N ILE A 104 -16.66 0.23 12.18
CA ILE A 104 -15.80 -0.88 11.83
C ILE A 104 -14.64 -1.01 12.84
N ALA A 105 -14.48 -2.21 13.40
CA ALA A 105 -13.31 -2.61 14.16
C ALA A 105 -12.57 -3.73 13.40
N ASN A 106 -11.40 -3.42 12.85
CA ASN A 106 -10.71 -4.34 11.93
C ASN A 106 -9.98 -5.47 12.64
N SER A 107 -9.40 -5.20 13.81
CA SER A 107 -8.67 -6.20 14.59
C SER A 107 -8.89 -5.94 16.07
N ASN A 108 -9.29 -6.97 16.80
CA ASN A 108 -9.63 -6.87 18.22
C ASN A 108 -8.60 -7.56 19.12
N LEU A 109 -7.41 -7.86 18.59
CA LEU A 109 -6.30 -8.36 19.39
C LEU A 109 -5.67 -7.19 20.15
N VAL A 110 -5.61 -7.31 21.48
CA VAL A 110 -5.11 -6.28 22.37
C VAL A 110 -3.94 -6.79 23.19
N GLY A 111 -2.99 -5.91 23.47
CA GLY A 111 -1.87 -6.16 24.36
C GLY A 111 -1.12 -7.45 24.03
N LYS A 112 -0.95 -8.28 25.03
CA LYS A 112 -0.18 -9.54 24.94
C LYS A 112 -0.72 -10.60 23.99
N TRP A 113 -1.94 -10.46 23.51
CA TRP A 113 -2.54 -11.39 22.53
C TRP A 113 -2.33 -10.93 21.08
N ALA A 114 -1.81 -9.73 20.85
CA ALA A 114 -1.54 -9.18 19.54
C ALA A 114 -0.23 -9.73 18.96
N THR A 115 -0.17 -11.04 18.76
CA THR A 115 0.95 -11.74 18.12
C THR A 115 0.51 -12.32 16.78
N TRP A 116 1.44 -12.44 15.83
CA TRP A 116 1.17 -13.08 14.54
C TRP A 116 0.72 -14.54 14.67
N GLU A 117 1.27 -15.26 15.63
CA GLU A 117 0.90 -16.65 15.89
C GLU A 117 -0.59 -16.76 16.26
N HIS A 118 -1.02 -15.97 17.25
CA HIS A 118 -2.42 -15.96 17.70
C HIS A 118 -3.36 -15.43 16.61
N PHE A 119 -2.95 -14.41 15.86
CA PHE A 119 -3.69 -13.92 14.71
C PHE A 119 -3.93 -15.02 13.68
N ARG A 120 -2.88 -15.77 13.27
CA ARG A 120 -2.99 -16.85 12.29
C ARG A 120 -3.86 -18.02 12.79
N GLU A 121 -3.81 -18.32 14.10
CA GLU A 121 -4.71 -19.29 14.70
C GLU A 121 -6.18 -18.88 14.54
N LEU A 122 -6.50 -17.62 14.83
CA LEU A 122 -7.85 -17.09 14.74
C LEU A 122 -8.33 -16.95 13.29
N ASP A 123 -7.45 -16.50 12.39
CA ASP A 123 -7.73 -16.41 10.96
C ASP A 123 -8.05 -17.77 10.37
N LYS A 124 -7.26 -18.80 10.68
CA LYS A 124 -7.50 -20.19 10.28
C LYS A 124 -8.84 -20.74 10.80
N LYS A 125 -9.28 -20.29 11.97
CA LYS A 125 -10.59 -20.66 12.55
C LYS A 125 -11.75 -19.83 11.95
N GLY A 126 -11.47 -18.87 11.05
CA GLY A 126 -12.47 -17.97 10.49
C GLY A 126 -13.03 -16.94 11.49
N LEU A 127 -12.32 -16.69 12.58
CA LEU A 127 -12.74 -15.77 13.66
C LEU A 127 -12.22 -14.36 13.50
N MET A 128 -11.24 -14.14 12.63
CA MET A 128 -10.57 -12.88 12.41
C MET A 128 -10.17 -12.71 10.94
N MET A 129 -9.88 -11.48 10.54
CA MET A 129 -9.19 -11.15 9.30
C MET A 129 -8.17 -10.04 9.56
N TYR A 130 -7.19 -9.91 8.66
CA TYR A 130 -6.33 -8.74 8.63
C TYR A 130 -7.00 -7.61 7.84
N GLY A 131 -7.68 -6.72 8.54
CA GLY A 131 -8.40 -5.59 7.96
C GLY A 131 -7.50 -4.36 7.85
N GLN A 132 -6.36 -4.47 7.20
CA GLN A 132 -5.34 -3.41 7.13
C GLN A 132 -5.95 -2.04 6.79
N MET A 133 -5.86 -1.12 7.74
CA MET A 133 -6.26 0.29 7.64
C MET A 133 -7.45 0.55 6.68
N THR A 134 -7.18 1.14 5.53
CA THR A 134 -8.20 1.56 4.55
C THR A 134 -8.84 0.41 3.79
N ALA A 135 -8.21 -0.77 3.72
CA ALA A 135 -8.81 -1.97 3.14
C ALA A 135 -10.00 -2.46 3.98
N GLY A 136 -9.77 -2.67 5.27
CA GLY A 136 -10.81 -3.14 6.18
C GLY A 136 -11.87 -2.11 6.52
N SER A 137 -11.58 -0.82 6.34
CA SER A 137 -12.51 0.30 6.57
C SER A 137 -13.28 0.71 5.31
N TRP A 138 -13.00 0.09 4.16
CA TRP A 138 -13.61 0.37 2.86
C TRP A 138 -13.43 1.81 2.37
N ILE A 139 -12.31 2.43 2.70
CA ILE A 139 -12.00 3.80 2.31
C ILE A 139 -10.77 3.90 1.38
N TYR A 140 -10.24 2.75 0.93
CA TYR A 140 -9.18 2.71 -0.07
C TYR A 140 -9.75 2.93 -1.46
N ILE A 141 -9.44 4.06 -2.07
CA ILE A 141 -9.93 4.41 -3.41
C ILE A 141 -9.03 3.90 -4.55
N GLY A 142 -7.96 3.21 -4.22
CA GLY A 142 -6.95 2.73 -5.15
C GLY A 142 -5.64 3.50 -5.01
N THR A 143 -4.64 3.14 -5.81
CA THR A 143 -3.30 3.77 -5.81
C THR A 143 -3.38 5.28 -6.03
N GLN A 144 -4.35 5.76 -6.81
CA GLN A 144 -4.59 7.18 -7.04
C GLN A 144 -4.78 7.98 -5.72
N GLY A 145 -5.42 7.40 -4.71
CA GLY A 145 -5.62 8.05 -3.42
C GLY A 145 -4.33 8.19 -2.61
N ILE A 146 -3.32 7.41 -2.94
CA ILE A 146 -2.00 7.45 -2.30
C ILE A 146 -1.09 8.47 -2.99
N VAL A 147 -1.27 8.73 -4.28
CA VAL A 147 -0.44 9.67 -5.06
C VAL A 147 -0.40 11.04 -4.41
N GLN A 148 -1.54 11.58 -3.97
CA GLN A 148 -1.59 12.90 -3.34
C GLN A 148 -0.70 12.98 -2.11
N GLY A 149 -0.87 12.08 -1.13
CA GLY A 149 -0.05 12.09 0.09
C GLY A 149 1.43 11.83 -0.19
N THR A 150 1.73 11.04 -1.21
CA THR A 150 3.11 10.76 -1.63
C THR A 150 3.70 11.97 -2.36
N TYR A 151 2.93 12.63 -3.21
CA TYR A 151 3.31 13.90 -3.86
C TYR A 151 3.66 14.97 -2.83
N GLU A 152 2.78 15.20 -1.85
CA GLU A 152 3.01 16.16 -0.77
C GLU A 152 4.25 15.82 0.07
N THR A 153 4.50 14.52 0.30
CA THR A 153 5.71 14.08 0.99
C THR A 153 6.97 14.48 0.20
N TYR A 154 7.00 14.18 -1.10
CA TYR A 154 8.15 14.53 -1.94
C TYR A 154 8.27 16.03 -2.21
N LEU A 155 7.15 16.76 -2.26
CA LEU A 155 7.16 18.24 -2.30
C LEU A 155 7.81 18.82 -1.03
N ALA A 156 7.40 18.33 0.15
CA ALA A 156 8.00 18.77 1.42
C ALA A 156 9.50 18.41 1.50
N ILE A 157 9.93 17.27 0.93
CA ILE A 157 11.34 16.91 0.80
C ILE A 157 12.05 17.88 -0.14
N ALA A 158 11.46 18.17 -1.29
CA ALA A 158 12.02 19.12 -2.28
C ALA A 158 12.19 20.51 -1.67
N GLU A 159 11.19 21.01 -0.99
CA GLU A 159 11.25 22.33 -0.31
C GLU A 159 12.32 22.37 0.77
N LYS A 160 12.38 21.31 1.60
CA LYS A 160 13.29 21.27 2.76
C LYS A 160 14.76 21.08 2.38
N HIS A 161 15.04 20.29 1.32
CA HIS A 161 16.39 19.81 1.03
C HIS A 161 16.92 20.22 -0.36
N PHE A 162 16.06 20.57 -1.32
CA PHE A 162 16.43 20.75 -2.72
C PHE A 162 15.93 22.06 -3.35
N GLY A 163 15.53 23.05 -2.53
CA GLY A 163 15.12 24.36 -3.01
C GLY A 163 13.78 24.39 -3.76
N GLY A 164 12.90 23.40 -3.52
CA GLY A 164 11.52 23.36 -4.03
C GLY A 164 11.28 22.47 -5.26
N SER A 165 12.31 21.78 -5.78
CA SER A 165 12.17 20.83 -6.89
C SER A 165 13.10 19.65 -6.72
N LEU A 166 12.68 18.46 -7.14
CA LEU A 166 13.54 17.26 -7.21
C LEU A 166 14.27 17.16 -8.57
N LYS A 167 14.28 18.20 -9.37
CA LYS A 167 15.00 18.21 -10.63
C LYS A 167 16.48 17.90 -10.43
N HIS A 168 17.04 17.04 -11.28
CA HIS A 168 18.42 16.55 -11.15
C HIS A 168 18.69 15.71 -9.89
N THR A 169 17.65 15.11 -9.28
CA THR A 169 17.83 14.16 -8.17
C THR A 169 17.54 12.71 -8.60
N LEU A 170 18.20 11.75 -7.94
CA LEU A 170 17.93 10.33 -8.02
C LEU A 170 17.23 9.90 -6.72
N ASN A 171 16.02 9.43 -6.85
CA ASN A 171 15.18 9.00 -5.74
C ASN A 171 14.99 7.48 -5.82
N VAL A 172 15.47 6.75 -4.81
CA VAL A 172 15.46 5.29 -4.78
C VAL A 172 14.42 4.79 -3.79
N THR A 173 13.63 3.81 -4.22
CA THR A 173 12.62 3.15 -3.39
C THR A 173 12.48 1.66 -3.75
N ALA A 174 11.66 0.93 -3.00
CA ALA A 174 11.29 -0.45 -3.32
C ALA A 174 9.83 -0.74 -2.98
N GLY A 175 9.26 -1.70 -3.69
CA GLY A 175 7.87 -2.11 -3.57
C GLY A 175 6.92 -1.28 -4.46
N LEU A 176 6.32 -1.94 -5.45
CA LEU A 176 5.36 -1.34 -6.39
C LEU A 176 3.93 -1.92 -6.22
N GLY A 177 3.60 -2.36 -5.02
CA GLY A 177 2.25 -2.77 -4.63
C GLY A 177 1.25 -1.62 -4.59
N GLY A 178 0.08 -1.83 -3.97
CA GLY A 178 -1.01 -0.85 -3.91
C GLY A 178 -0.58 0.52 -3.38
N MET A 179 0.25 0.53 -2.34
CA MET A 179 0.77 1.75 -1.71
C MET A 179 2.04 2.26 -2.41
N GLY A 180 3.06 1.41 -2.54
CA GLY A 180 4.36 1.77 -3.11
C GLY A 180 4.30 2.15 -4.58
N GLY A 181 3.33 1.61 -5.32
CA GLY A 181 3.13 1.93 -6.72
C GLY A 181 2.79 3.40 -7.03
N ALA A 182 2.46 4.21 -6.00
CA ALA A 182 2.26 5.63 -6.14
C ALA A 182 3.57 6.44 -6.18
N GLN A 183 4.66 5.89 -5.65
CA GLN A 183 5.91 6.65 -5.49
C GLN A 183 6.54 7.08 -6.80
N PRO A 184 6.64 6.23 -7.86
CA PRO A 184 7.27 6.67 -9.10
C PRO A 184 6.59 7.90 -9.71
N LEU A 185 5.26 7.88 -9.82
CA LEU A 185 4.50 9.03 -10.35
C LEU A 185 4.65 10.26 -9.47
N ALA A 186 4.55 10.13 -8.15
CA ALA A 186 4.69 11.25 -7.22
C ALA A 186 6.08 11.91 -7.31
N ILE A 187 7.15 11.12 -7.48
CA ILE A 187 8.52 11.60 -7.67
C ILE A 187 8.65 12.34 -9.00
N THR A 188 8.15 11.75 -10.10
CA THR A 188 8.26 12.39 -11.43
C THR A 188 7.41 13.65 -11.54
N MET A 189 6.25 13.71 -10.87
CA MET A 189 5.45 14.94 -10.75
C MET A 189 6.19 16.05 -9.98
N ASN A 190 7.10 15.71 -9.08
CA ASN A 190 8.02 16.64 -8.40
C ASN A 190 9.34 16.85 -9.17
N GLU A 191 9.39 16.49 -10.46
CA GLU A 191 10.50 16.65 -11.39
C GLU A 191 11.71 15.74 -11.13
N GLY A 192 11.63 14.77 -10.20
CA GLY A 192 12.70 13.83 -9.86
C GLY A 192 12.79 12.63 -10.78
N VAL A 193 13.95 11.93 -10.75
CA VAL A 193 14.10 10.58 -11.32
C VAL A 193 13.80 9.56 -10.24
N CYS A 194 12.96 8.56 -10.56
CA CYS A 194 12.69 7.44 -9.66
C CYS A 194 13.36 6.15 -10.16
N LEU A 195 14.01 5.43 -9.26
CA LEU A 195 14.47 4.06 -9.47
C LEU A 195 13.86 3.17 -8.38
N ALA A 196 13.01 2.22 -8.77
CA ALA A 196 12.22 1.41 -7.86
C ALA A 196 12.48 -0.09 -8.07
N ALA A 197 12.89 -0.79 -7.00
CA ALA A 197 13.03 -2.25 -7.00
C ALA A 197 11.67 -2.94 -6.76
N GLU A 198 11.38 -4.00 -7.51
CA GLU A 198 10.22 -4.86 -7.29
C GLU A 198 10.55 -6.29 -7.70
N MET A 199 10.23 -7.25 -6.83
CA MET A 199 10.48 -8.68 -7.08
C MET A 199 9.49 -9.28 -8.09
N GLU A 200 8.24 -8.85 -8.02
CA GLU A 200 7.16 -9.41 -8.83
C GLU A 200 6.94 -8.56 -10.10
N GLU A 201 7.45 -9.02 -11.23
CA GLU A 201 7.38 -8.32 -12.52
C GLU A 201 5.97 -7.87 -12.89
N TRP A 202 4.93 -8.66 -12.56
CA TRP A 202 3.55 -8.30 -12.86
C TRP A 202 3.11 -6.99 -12.17
N ARG A 203 3.71 -6.63 -11.02
CA ARG A 203 3.46 -5.35 -10.35
C ARG A 203 4.03 -4.20 -11.15
N ILE A 204 5.24 -4.37 -11.69
CA ILE A 204 5.86 -3.38 -12.58
C ILE A 204 4.98 -3.19 -13.83
N VAL A 205 4.60 -4.29 -14.49
CA VAL A 205 3.73 -4.26 -15.68
C VAL A 205 2.42 -3.53 -15.37
N LYS A 206 1.77 -3.84 -14.25
CA LYS A 206 0.54 -3.14 -13.83
C LYS A 206 0.77 -1.62 -13.68
N ARG A 207 1.93 -1.17 -13.20
CA ARG A 207 2.24 0.26 -13.06
C ARG A 207 2.52 0.94 -14.40
N LEU A 208 3.12 0.23 -15.35
CA LEU A 208 3.28 0.71 -16.74
C LEU A 208 1.92 0.87 -17.41
N GLU A 209 1.06 -0.13 -17.35
CA GLU A 209 -0.30 -0.10 -17.92
C GLU A 209 -1.14 1.04 -17.35
N THR A 210 -1.06 1.26 -16.05
CA THR A 210 -1.80 2.32 -15.35
C THR A 210 -1.08 3.68 -15.34
N LYS A 211 0.08 3.79 -15.99
CA LYS A 211 0.90 5.01 -16.13
C LYS A 211 1.39 5.62 -14.80
N TYR A 212 1.62 4.77 -13.82
CA TYR A 212 2.31 5.16 -12.58
C TYR A 212 3.83 5.01 -12.68
N LEU A 213 4.31 4.31 -13.68
CA LEU A 213 5.70 4.03 -13.98
C LEU A 213 5.95 4.21 -15.48
N ASP A 214 7.13 4.70 -15.87
CA ASP A 214 7.46 4.98 -17.27
C ASP A 214 8.17 3.82 -17.96
N GLU A 215 9.12 3.15 -17.28
CA GLU A 215 9.99 2.15 -17.87
C GLU A 215 10.21 0.94 -16.94
N MET A 216 10.55 -0.20 -17.55
CA MET A 216 10.97 -1.42 -16.85
C MET A 216 12.35 -1.85 -17.31
N GLU A 217 13.13 -2.42 -16.37
CA GLU A 217 14.44 -2.98 -16.64
C GLU A 217 14.65 -4.27 -15.82
N HIS A 218 15.41 -5.23 -16.36
CA HIS A 218 15.77 -6.47 -15.66
C HIS A 218 17.22 -6.46 -15.17
N ASP A 219 18.07 -5.66 -15.80
CA ASP A 219 19.48 -5.51 -15.39
C ASP A 219 19.65 -4.31 -14.48
N ILE A 220 20.17 -4.56 -13.29
CA ILE A 220 20.34 -3.53 -12.24
C ILE A 220 21.32 -2.44 -12.72
N ASP A 221 22.42 -2.81 -13.38
CA ASP A 221 23.40 -1.84 -13.86
C ASP A 221 22.85 -0.96 -14.96
N ALA A 222 22.13 -1.55 -15.92
CA ALA A 222 21.45 -0.79 -16.98
C ALA A 222 20.40 0.17 -16.40
N ALA A 223 19.64 -0.25 -15.38
CA ALA A 223 18.67 0.60 -14.69
C ALA A 223 19.35 1.78 -13.99
N ILE A 224 20.43 1.52 -13.25
CA ILE A 224 21.21 2.56 -12.56
C ILE A 224 21.81 3.54 -13.56
N ASP A 225 22.45 3.06 -14.63
CA ASP A 225 23.08 3.92 -15.64
C ASP A 225 22.07 4.81 -16.34
N ARG A 226 20.89 4.27 -16.65
CA ARG A 226 19.78 5.04 -17.24
C ARG A 226 19.24 6.09 -16.29
N ALA A 227 19.04 5.74 -15.01
CA ALA A 227 18.58 6.67 -14.00
C ALA A 227 19.57 7.83 -13.80
N LEU A 228 20.88 7.54 -13.76
CA LEU A 228 21.92 8.55 -13.68
C LEU A 228 21.98 9.45 -14.92
N LEU A 229 21.75 8.87 -16.11
CA LEU A 229 21.65 9.65 -17.35
C LEU A 229 20.46 10.61 -17.30
N TYR A 230 19.28 10.16 -16.85
CA TYR A 230 18.09 10.99 -16.69
C TYR A 230 18.30 12.09 -15.64
N LYS A 231 18.90 11.77 -14.50
CA LYS A 231 19.30 12.76 -13.49
C LYS A 231 20.19 13.84 -14.12
N LYS A 232 21.23 13.45 -14.85
CA LYS A 232 22.14 14.39 -15.53
C LYS A 232 21.41 15.27 -16.55
N GLN A 233 20.46 14.72 -17.29
CA GLN A 233 19.69 15.44 -18.31
C GLN A 233 18.54 16.29 -17.72
N GLY A 234 18.24 16.17 -16.44
CA GLY A 234 17.10 16.83 -15.80
C GLY A 234 15.74 16.30 -16.30
N LYS A 235 15.70 15.03 -16.77
CA LYS A 235 14.46 14.35 -17.12
C LYS A 235 13.81 13.79 -15.87
N ASN A 236 12.48 13.83 -15.82
CA ASN A 236 11.65 13.31 -14.74
C ASN A 236 10.99 12.00 -15.19
N LEU A 237 11.75 10.92 -15.18
CA LEU A 237 11.29 9.58 -15.58
C LEU A 237 11.51 8.58 -14.44
N SER A 238 10.71 7.54 -14.45
CA SER A 238 10.72 6.46 -13.45
C SER A 238 11.05 5.12 -14.09
N ILE A 239 11.90 4.34 -13.41
CA ILE A 239 12.33 3.01 -13.84
C ILE A 239 12.02 2.01 -12.74
N GLY A 240 11.23 0.98 -13.05
CA GLY A 240 11.06 -0.21 -12.22
C GLY A 240 12.09 -1.25 -12.60
N VAL A 241 12.85 -1.77 -11.64
CA VAL A 241 13.81 -2.83 -11.88
C VAL A 241 13.38 -4.12 -11.19
N VAL A 242 13.39 -5.25 -11.94
CA VAL A 242 13.00 -6.57 -11.43
C VAL A 242 14.12 -7.15 -10.58
N CYS A 243 14.13 -6.84 -9.29
CA CYS A 243 15.14 -7.33 -8.35
C CYS A 243 14.69 -7.20 -6.89
N ASN A 244 15.44 -7.84 -5.99
CA ASN A 244 15.28 -7.57 -4.56
C ASN A 244 15.86 -6.18 -4.21
N ALA A 245 15.21 -5.49 -3.26
CA ALA A 245 15.65 -4.18 -2.80
C ALA A 245 17.11 -4.20 -2.32
N VAL A 246 17.52 -5.24 -1.58
CA VAL A 246 18.90 -5.35 -1.07
C VAL A 246 19.93 -5.51 -2.20
N ASP A 247 19.56 -6.12 -3.32
CA ASP A 247 20.48 -6.26 -4.46
C ASP A 247 20.71 -4.91 -5.15
N LEU A 248 19.64 -4.12 -5.33
CA LEU A 248 19.75 -2.76 -5.85
C LEU A 248 20.59 -1.87 -4.95
N LEU A 249 20.32 -1.87 -3.63
CA LEU A 249 21.04 -1.04 -2.68
C LEU A 249 22.52 -1.48 -2.58
N GLN A 250 22.79 -2.79 -2.58
CA GLN A 250 24.17 -3.30 -2.60
C GLN A 250 24.91 -2.82 -3.84
N ARG A 251 24.25 -2.88 -5.01
CA ARG A 251 24.89 -2.44 -6.26
C ARG A 251 25.18 -0.94 -6.28
N LEU A 252 24.32 -0.12 -5.70
CA LEU A 252 24.58 1.33 -5.52
C LEU A 252 25.79 1.54 -4.60
N ILE A 253 25.88 0.79 -3.50
CA ILE A 253 26.98 0.83 -2.55
C ILE A 253 28.30 0.45 -3.22
N ASP A 254 28.33 -0.68 -3.95
CA ASP A 254 29.51 -1.20 -4.65
C ASP A 254 30.03 -0.24 -5.72
N ARG A 255 29.12 0.46 -6.40
CA ARG A 255 29.45 1.47 -7.42
C ARG A 255 29.73 2.86 -6.82
N ASN A 256 29.73 2.99 -5.49
CA ASN A 256 29.90 4.26 -4.78
C ASN A 256 28.93 5.35 -5.26
N ILE A 257 27.66 4.95 -5.50
CA ILE A 257 26.57 5.84 -5.90
C ILE A 257 25.68 6.08 -4.69
N THR A 258 25.52 7.33 -4.30
CA THR A 258 24.59 7.73 -3.24
C THR A 258 23.37 8.38 -3.87
N PRO A 259 22.14 7.85 -3.67
CA PRO A 259 20.92 8.50 -4.13
C PRO A 259 20.68 9.80 -3.33
N ASP A 260 19.97 10.75 -3.93
CA ASP A 260 19.62 11.99 -3.24
C ASP A 260 18.55 11.73 -2.17
N THR A 261 17.56 10.87 -2.46
CA THR A 261 16.60 10.36 -1.47
C THR A 261 16.53 8.85 -1.48
N LEU A 262 16.26 8.25 -0.32
CA LEU A 262 16.10 6.82 -0.16
C LEU A 262 14.96 6.48 0.79
N THR A 263 14.04 5.63 0.34
CA THR A 263 12.97 5.10 1.16
C THR A 263 12.61 3.67 0.76
N ASP A 264 11.63 3.08 1.44
CA ASP A 264 11.13 1.74 1.15
C ASP A 264 9.63 1.64 1.42
N GLN A 265 8.93 0.94 0.56
CA GLN A 265 7.51 0.62 0.74
C GLN A 265 7.19 -0.83 0.34
N THR A 266 8.14 -1.74 0.53
CA THR A 266 7.88 -3.19 0.46
C THR A 266 6.86 -3.60 1.52
N SER A 267 6.17 -4.71 1.33
CA SER A 267 5.17 -5.21 2.28
C SER A 267 5.83 -5.89 3.49
N ALA A 268 6.61 -5.12 4.27
CA ALA A 268 7.39 -5.62 5.41
C ALA A 268 6.58 -5.85 6.69
N HIS A 269 5.28 -5.59 6.71
CA HIS A 269 4.41 -5.84 7.87
C HIS A 269 4.36 -7.31 8.24
N ASP A 270 4.22 -8.20 7.26
CA ASP A 270 4.23 -9.64 7.46
C ASP A 270 5.44 -10.26 6.76
N PRO A 271 6.44 -10.74 7.50
CA PRO A 271 7.65 -11.34 6.91
C PRO A 271 7.40 -12.65 6.17
N LEU A 272 6.28 -13.33 6.42
CA LEU A 272 5.92 -14.57 5.72
C LEU A 272 5.29 -14.30 4.36
N ILE A 273 4.35 -13.35 4.27
CA ILE A 273 3.54 -13.16 3.05
C ILE A 273 4.03 -11.99 2.22
N GLY A 274 4.51 -10.92 2.87
CA GLY A 274 4.71 -9.62 2.24
C GLY A 274 6.12 -9.33 1.75
N TYR A 275 7.15 -10.03 2.23
CA TYR A 275 8.55 -9.69 1.93
C TYR A 275 9.31 -10.90 1.38
N PHE A 276 10.10 -10.69 0.33
CA PHE A 276 10.88 -11.76 -0.29
C PHE A 276 12.31 -11.82 0.27
N PRO A 277 12.79 -13.02 0.68
CA PRO A 277 14.18 -13.20 1.10
C PRO A 277 15.14 -13.00 -0.08
N ALA A 278 16.31 -12.42 0.16
CA ALA A 278 17.37 -12.24 -0.83
C ALA A 278 17.93 -13.59 -1.30
N GLY A 279 18.42 -13.61 -2.56
CA GLY A 279 19.03 -14.79 -3.15
C GLY A 279 18.06 -15.85 -3.64
N TYR A 280 16.75 -15.56 -3.66
CA TYR A 280 15.70 -16.45 -4.16
C TYR A 280 14.98 -15.83 -5.36
N SER A 281 14.67 -16.66 -6.36
CA SER A 281 13.68 -16.28 -7.35
C SER A 281 12.28 -16.23 -6.69
N VAL A 282 11.32 -15.54 -7.31
CA VAL A 282 9.93 -15.52 -6.82
C VAL A 282 9.36 -16.94 -6.71
N ALA A 283 9.65 -17.81 -7.68
CA ALA A 283 9.18 -19.19 -7.69
C ALA A 283 9.80 -20.02 -6.54
N ASP A 284 11.11 -19.89 -6.31
CA ASP A 284 11.79 -20.61 -5.22
C ASP A 284 11.40 -20.09 -3.85
N ALA A 285 11.20 -18.79 -3.72
CA ALA A 285 10.71 -18.16 -2.50
C ALA A 285 9.28 -18.65 -2.16
N ASN A 286 8.40 -18.72 -3.15
CA ASN A 286 7.04 -19.24 -2.95
C ASN A 286 7.06 -20.71 -2.55
N ARG A 287 7.89 -21.54 -3.20
CA ARG A 287 8.07 -22.95 -2.80
C ARG A 287 8.58 -23.07 -1.36
N LEU A 288 9.61 -22.31 -0.98
CA LEU A 288 10.12 -22.31 0.40
C LEU A 288 9.05 -21.88 1.40
N ARG A 289 8.22 -20.90 1.05
CA ARG A 289 7.12 -20.42 1.88
C ARG A 289 6.10 -21.52 2.20
N GLU A 290 5.79 -22.34 1.20
CA GLU A 290 4.84 -23.46 1.35
C GLU A 290 5.46 -24.63 2.11
N GLU A 291 6.70 -25.01 1.78
CA GLU A 291 7.37 -26.18 2.34
C GLU A 291 7.92 -25.93 3.76
N ASN A 292 8.45 -24.76 4.02
CA ASN A 292 9.06 -24.40 5.31
C ASN A 292 8.83 -22.92 5.66
N PRO A 293 7.62 -22.55 6.11
CA PRO A 293 7.27 -21.16 6.44
C PRO A 293 8.14 -20.54 7.54
N GLY A 294 8.67 -21.35 8.46
CA GLY A 294 9.57 -20.88 9.53
C GLY A 294 10.92 -20.44 8.99
N ASP A 295 11.53 -21.23 8.13
CA ASP A 295 12.80 -20.89 7.46
C ASP A 295 12.62 -19.68 6.52
N TYR A 296 11.51 -19.65 5.77
CA TYR A 296 11.17 -18.50 4.95
C TYR A 296 11.11 -17.22 5.77
N THR A 297 10.34 -17.22 6.87
CA THR A 297 10.19 -16.06 7.75
C THR A 297 11.54 -15.60 8.30
N HIS A 298 12.38 -16.54 8.76
CA HIS A 298 13.71 -16.21 9.27
C HIS A 298 14.61 -15.56 8.20
N LYS A 299 14.59 -16.09 6.97
CA LYS A 299 15.34 -15.52 5.84
C LYS A 299 14.83 -14.14 5.42
N SER A 300 13.51 -13.95 5.41
CA SER A 300 12.89 -12.64 5.14
C SER A 300 13.32 -11.61 6.20
N MET A 301 13.23 -11.97 7.48
CA MET A 301 13.66 -11.12 8.59
C MET A 301 15.16 -10.77 8.51
N THR A 302 16.01 -11.73 8.17
CA THR A 302 17.45 -11.52 7.96
C THR A 302 17.68 -10.54 6.79
N THR A 303 16.92 -10.68 5.71
CA THR A 303 17.01 -9.78 4.56
C THR A 303 16.55 -8.37 4.92
N MET A 304 15.46 -8.22 5.67
CA MET A 304 14.99 -6.91 6.17
C MET A 304 16.05 -6.22 7.04
N ALA A 305 16.74 -6.97 7.90
CA ALA A 305 17.83 -6.44 8.71
C ALA A 305 19.00 -5.96 7.84
N HIS A 306 19.32 -6.69 6.77
CA HIS A 306 20.34 -6.29 5.81
C HIS A 306 19.91 -5.02 5.04
N HIS A 307 18.68 -4.98 4.58
CA HIS A 307 18.07 -3.83 3.90
C HIS A 307 18.23 -2.54 4.74
N VAL A 308 17.84 -2.59 6.01
CA VAL A 308 17.96 -1.42 6.91
C VAL A 308 19.41 -1.01 7.13
N ARG A 309 20.38 -1.97 7.26
CA ARG A 309 21.80 -1.62 7.34
C ARG A 309 22.31 -0.90 6.10
N GLN A 310 21.90 -1.33 4.92
CA GLN A 310 22.24 -0.66 3.66
C GLN A 310 21.62 0.74 3.57
N MET A 311 20.37 0.90 4.01
CA MET A 311 19.73 2.22 4.08
C MET A 311 20.49 3.17 5.01
N ILE A 312 20.92 2.70 6.18
CA ILE A 312 21.74 3.47 7.13
C ILE A 312 23.12 3.81 6.53
N GLU A 313 23.74 2.87 5.82
CA GLU A 313 25.00 3.12 5.14
C GLU A 313 24.87 4.23 4.09
N LEU A 314 23.84 4.17 3.24
CA LEU A 314 23.60 5.21 2.25
C LEU A 314 23.21 6.55 2.89
N GLN A 315 22.49 6.53 4.01
CA GLN A 315 22.23 7.73 4.81
C GLN A 315 23.55 8.35 5.31
N ASN A 316 24.46 7.57 5.84
CA ASN A 316 25.77 8.04 6.30
C ASN A 316 26.63 8.59 5.17
N ARG A 317 26.37 8.18 3.92
CA ARG A 317 27.00 8.72 2.71
C ARG A 317 26.30 9.99 2.20
N GLY A 318 25.19 10.41 2.81
CA GLY A 318 24.50 11.68 2.52
C GLY A 318 23.11 11.53 1.86
N ALA A 319 22.60 10.33 1.68
CA ALA A 319 21.21 10.15 1.19
C ALA A 319 20.21 10.67 2.23
N ILE A 320 19.23 11.45 1.79
CA ILE A 320 18.06 11.81 2.61
C ILE A 320 17.19 10.56 2.76
N THR A 321 17.37 9.85 3.86
CA THR A 321 16.71 8.56 4.12
C THR A 321 15.54 8.71 5.07
N PHE A 322 14.41 8.07 4.78
CA PHE A 322 13.22 8.09 5.62
C PHE A 322 12.39 6.80 5.47
N ASP A 323 11.68 6.43 6.53
CA ASP A 323 10.76 5.31 6.55
C ASP A 323 9.37 5.75 6.07
N TYR A 324 8.75 4.93 5.22
CA TYR A 324 7.40 5.20 4.71
C TYR A 324 6.29 4.43 5.46
N GLY A 325 6.59 3.86 6.62
CA GLY A 325 5.59 3.30 7.54
C GLY A 325 5.20 1.84 7.28
N ASN A 326 6.09 1.04 6.71
CA ASN A 326 5.87 -0.38 6.42
C ASN A 326 6.36 -1.37 7.49
N ASN A 327 6.83 -0.88 8.65
CA ASN A 327 7.41 -1.66 9.75
C ASN A 327 8.78 -2.32 9.45
N LEU A 328 9.45 -1.98 8.36
CA LEU A 328 10.77 -2.53 8.01
C LEU A 328 11.79 -2.32 9.15
N ARG A 329 11.81 -1.13 9.74
CA ARG A 329 12.69 -0.79 10.87
C ARG A 329 12.41 -1.63 12.12
N GLY A 330 11.13 -1.88 12.42
CA GLY A 330 10.71 -2.72 13.54
C GLY A 330 11.21 -4.15 13.40
N GLN A 331 11.03 -4.75 12.23
CA GLN A 331 11.52 -6.08 11.91
C GLN A 331 13.05 -6.16 11.99
N ALA A 332 13.76 -5.15 11.51
CA ALA A 332 15.21 -5.08 11.59
C ALA A 332 15.72 -4.94 13.04
N LEU A 333 15.01 -4.19 13.89
CA LEU A 333 15.34 -4.07 15.30
C LEU A 333 15.24 -5.42 16.01
N GLU A 334 14.19 -6.21 15.74
CA GLU A 334 14.03 -7.58 16.25
C GLU A 334 15.18 -8.50 15.84
N MET A 335 15.79 -8.24 14.69
CA MET A 335 16.96 -8.95 14.16
C MET A 335 18.30 -8.32 14.61
N GLY A 336 18.29 -7.48 15.64
CA GLY A 336 19.49 -6.94 16.27
C GLY A 336 20.11 -5.72 15.57
N VAL A 337 19.37 -5.02 14.70
CA VAL A 337 19.82 -3.73 14.16
C VAL A 337 19.45 -2.63 15.15
N GLY A 338 20.31 -2.39 16.16
CA GLY A 338 20.02 -1.49 17.27
C GLY A 338 19.77 -0.03 16.87
N ASN A 339 20.31 0.39 15.73
CA ASN A 339 20.15 1.73 15.15
C ASN A 339 19.13 1.79 13.99
N ALA A 340 18.21 0.83 13.89
CA ALA A 340 17.21 0.77 12.83
C ALA A 340 16.32 2.02 12.74
N PHE A 341 16.22 2.81 13.81
CA PHE A 341 15.41 4.03 13.89
C PHE A 341 16.22 5.32 13.75
N ASP A 342 17.49 5.26 13.32
CA ASP A 342 18.32 6.46 13.14
C ASP A 342 17.82 7.36 12.00
N PHE A 343 17.13 6.82 11.01
CA PHE A 343 16.41 7.65 10.04
C PHE A 343 14.94 7.83 10.44
N PRO A 344 14.37 9.04 10.20
CA PRO A 344 13.01 9.37 10.65
C PRO A 344 11.93 8.67 9.82
N GLY A 345 10.72 8.58 10.39
CA GLY A 345 9.52 8.31 9.61
C GLY A 345 9.08 9.54 8.80
N PHE A 346 8.43 9.31 7.65
CA PHE A 346 7.97 10.41 6.77
C PHE A 346 6.94 11.31 7.44
N VAL A 347 6.07 10.76 8.30
CA VAL A 347 5.04 11.55 9.00
C VAL A 347 5.68 12.62 9.89
N PRO A 348 6.54 12.27 10.89
CA PRO A 348 7.14 13.30 11.74
C PRO A 348 8.09 14.23 10.98
N ALA A 349 8.74 13.74 9.90
CA ALA A 349 9.74 14.53 9.18
C ALA A 349 9.15 15.54 8.19
N TYR A 350 8.02 15.22 7.55
CA TYR A 350 7.49 15.96 6.40
C TYR A 350 6.00 16.26 6.48
N ILE A 351 5.17 15.33 6.95
CA ILE A 351 3.69 15.45 6.88
C ILE A 351 3.10 16.12 8.13
N ARG A 352 3.62 15.83 9.33
CA ARG A 352 3.09 16.42 10.58
C ARG A 352 3.06 17.94 10.56
N PRO A 353 4.09 18.68 10.07
CA PRO A 353 4.02 20.13 9.98
C PRO A 353 2.84 20.61 9.14
N LEU A 354 2.55 19.96 8.01
CA LEU A 354 1.42 20.29 7.14
C LEU A 354 0.08 20.09 7.86
N PHE A 355 -0.08 19.00 8.61
CA PHE A 355 -1.27 18.75 9.41
C PHE A 355 -1.48 19.81 10.51
N CYS A 356 -0.40 20.26 11.14
CA CYS A 356 -0.47 21.33 12.15
C CYS A 356 -0.91 22.67 11.55
N GLU A 357 -0.69 22.88 10.25
CA GLU A 357 -1.14 24.06 9.51
C GLU A 357 -2.54 23.91 8.89
N GLY A 358 -3.22 22.79 9.18
CA GLY A 358 -4.52 22.48 8.58
C GLY A 358 -4.47 22.02 7.13
N LYS A 359 -3.28 21.73 6.61
CA LYS A 359 -3.07 21.14 5.29
C LYS A 359 -3.06 19.60 5.44
N GLY A 360 -3.73 18.89 4.55
CA GLY A 360 -3.75 17.44 4.62
C GLY A 360 -4.22 16.81 3.32
N PRO A 361 -3.96 15.54 3.12
CA PRO A 361 -4.44 14.80 1.96
C PRO A 361 -5.94 14.51 2.12
N PHE A 362 -6.78 15.46 1.78
CA PHE A 362 -8.23 15.26 1.64
C PHE A 362 -8.51 14.63 0.29
N ARG A 363 -9.40 13.63 0.26
CA ARG A 363 -9.75 12.89 -0.94
C ARG A 363 -11.25 12.86 -1.12
N PHE A 364 -11.68 12.98 -2.38
CA PHE A 364 -13.07 12.91 -2.77
C PHE A 364 -13.29 11.74 -3.70
N ALA A 365 -14.38 11.03 -3.52
CA ALA A 365 -14.85 10.03 -4.46
C ALA A 365 -16.20 10.50 -5.02
N ALA A 366 -16.32 10.59 -6.35
CA ALA A 366 -17.60 10.82 -6.99
C ALA A 366 -18.38 9.50 -6.98
N LEU A 367 -19.39 9.41 -6.13
CA LEU A 367 -20.21 8.19 -5.99
C LEU A 367 -20.99 7.86 -7.27
N SER A 368 -21.28 8.86 -8.11
CA SER A 368 -21.92 8.67 -9.41
C SER A 368 -21.06 7.88 -10.40
N GLY A 369 -19.73 7.90 -10.23
CA GLY A 369 -18.77 7.40 -11.23
C GLY A 369 -18.60 8.33 -12.44
N ASP A 370 -19.19 9.53 -12.43
CA ASP A 370 -19.03 10.54 -13.49
C ASP A 370 -17.80 11.41 -13.20
N PRO A 371 -16.77 11.44 -14.09
CA PRO A 371 -15.60 12.29 -13.94
C PRO A 371 -15.91 13.80 -13.83
N GLU A 372 -17.03 14.26 -14.43
CA GLU A 372 -17.42 15.67 -14.36
C GLU A 372 -17.83 16.09 -12.94
N ASP A 373 -18.30 15.16 -12.11
CA ASP A 373 -18.63 15.45 -10.72
C ASP A 373 -17.37 15.73 -9.88
N ILE A 374 -16.22 15.10 -10.19
CA ILE A 374 -14.92 15.44 -9.57
C ILE A 374 -14.55 16.89 -9.91
N LYS A 375 -14.64 17.29 -11.19
CA LYS A 375 -14.35 18.68 -11.61
C LYS A 375 -15.22 19.70 -10.90
N LYS A 376 -16.51 19.38 -10.69
CA LYS A 376 -17.43 20.25 -9.94
C LYS A 376 -17.04 20.37 -8.46
N CYS A 377 -16.59 19.25 -7.85
CA CYS A 377 -16.10 19.25 -6.48
C CYS A 377 -14.82 20.10 -6.36
N ASP A 378 -13.86 19.88 -7.25
CA ASP A 378 -12.59 20.62 -7.26
C ASP A 378 -12.81 22.15 -7.44
N ALA A 379 -13.74 22.52 -8.30
CA ALA A 379 -14.10 23.93 -8.51
C ALA A 379 -14.82 24.57 -7.31
N LYS A 380 -15.42 23.77 -6.42
CA LYS A 380 -16.16 24.22 -5.25
C LYS A 380 -15.28 24.41 -4.03
N LEU A 381 -14.18 23.69 -3.95
CA LEU A 381 -13.18 23.73 -2.87
C LEU A 381 -12.21 24.88 -3.05
#